data_2dc3d467cf05034745072a3d3cca8746
#
_entry.id   2dc3d467cf05034745072a3d3cca8746
#
_cell.length_a   1.000
_cell.length_b   1.000
_cell.length_c   1.000
_cell.angle_alpha   90.00
_cell.angle_beta   90.00
_cell.angle_gamma   90.00
#
_symmetry.space_group_name_H-M   'P 1'
#
loop_
_entity.id
_entity.type
_entity.pdbx_description
1 polymer ?
#
loop_
_entity_poly.entity_id
_entity_poly.type
_entity_poly.pdbx_seq_one_letter_code
_entity_poly.pdbx_strand_id
1 'polypeptide(L)'
;MRSSFIPTVVASAFLAIAPCASAQYSSDPATPNALVTTALDDVQTKLAPAPNGDQFLSYFSDSGYDVFVSRVSSTGSVLWSTKVEDRTFSSTTDYGFASDSSGNTYVCYTALDPVSGFAQFKVSSVNASGAIRWSTAMYTYTNNSFASLGNGRCVVASDGFVWGAGSVGFDSALARLNAETGAVTSSLFITEVGAKQICSGMQPSTSGAVLLSTVRYTTNFSNKILRVRKINADGTYAWGTSAGVAVATVGNIQTGNFPDFISDGAGGGYLPWYTTSPLNCRVQHVDTDGNMTFGADGVPVALSTTADFGGTVATVNRANPTIVLGSDNRVYAYFKAYSSSIGGAVWYGIGAQCFDSTGVAQWDANTGVMIEDYSPSAANSVYDRIPGAAMKLGTGVGVSYINYASAYAGNGIASRTNTDGTTAWKVSFASEATQKYRFSSSPCPTGSILAWQANAGGPSDIFGARINSDGTVGNPAPSCIADLNNDGVVNGADLGILLAAWGPCSATPCTGDLNNDGVVDGADLGILLSAWGNCPA
;
A
#
# COMPACT_ATOMS: atom_id res chain seq x y z
N MET A 1 -51.00 1.66 -63.95
CA MET A 1 -49.88 1.05 -63.20
C MET A 1 -49.94 1.61 -61.78
N ARG A 2 -50.38 0.80 -60.81
CA ARG A 2 -50.41 1.17 -59.39
C ARG A 2 -49.25 0.49 -58.73
N SER A 3 -48.26 1.26 -58.19
CA SER A 3 -47.17 0.70 -57.40
C SER A 3 -47.60 0.64 -55.93
N SER A 4 -47.60 -0.55 -55.34
CA SER A 4 -47.85 -0.81 -53.95
C SER A 4 -46.54 -0.64 -53.19
N PHE A 5 -46.47 0.27 -52.25
CA PHE A 5 -45.43 0.38 -51.25
C PHE A 5 -45.71 -0.59 -50.09
N ILE A 6 -44.80 -1.51 -49.81
CA ILE A 6 -44.81 -2.36 -48.64
C ILE A 6 -43.87 -1.67 -47.61
N PRO A 7 -44.35 -1.33 -46.42
CA PRO A 7 -43.45 -0.81 -45.39
C PRO A 7 -42.64 -1.94 -44.75
N THR A 8 -41.33 -1.85 -44.84
CA THR A 8 -40.41 -2.74 -44.12
C THR A 8 -40.37 -2.33 -42.65
N VAL A 9 -40.94 -3.18 -41.79
CA VAL A 9 -40.81 -3.04 -40.33
C VAL A 9 -39.40 -3.51 -39.94
N VAL A 10 -38.53 -2.57 -39.55
CA VAL A 10 -37.27 -2.87 -38.92
C VAL A 10 -37.55 -3.22 -37.46
N ALA A 11 -37.47 -4.49 -37.12
CA ALA A 11 -37.52 -4.93 -35.73
C ALA A 11 -36.17 -4.61 -35.08
N SER A 12 -36.12 -3.59 -34.25
CA SER A 12 -34.99 -3.32 -33.35
C SER A 12 -34.91 -4.42 -32.30
N ALA A 13 -33.97 -5.35 -32.46
CA ALA A 13 -33.62 -6.28 -31.41
C ALA A 13 -32.97 -5.52 -30.26
N PHE A 14 -33.70 -5.30 -29.18
CA PHE A 14 -33.08 -4.93 -27.91
C PHE A 14 -32.26 -6.12 -27.45
N LEU A 15 -30.93 -6.02 -27.59
CA LEU A 15 -30.02 -6.89 -26.89
C LEU A 15 -30.15 -6.56 -25.40
N ALA A 16 -30.82 -7.39 -24.63
CA ALA A 16 -30.75 -7.35 -23.18
C ALA A 16 -29.30 -7.66 -22.80
N ILE A 17 -28.53 -6.62 -22.50
CA ILE A 17 -27.23 -6.76 -21.84
C ILE A 17 -27.57 -7.33 -20.47
N ALA A 18 -27.30 -8.62 -20.26
CA ALA A 18 -27.31 -9.21 -18.93
C ALA A 18 -26.40 -8.32 -18.06
N PRO A 19 -26.83 -7.91 -16.85
CA PRO A 19 -25.95 -7.19 -15.97
C PRO A 19 -24.72 -8.08 -15.75
N CYS A 20 -23.55 -7.65 -16.20
CA CYS A 20 -22.30 -8.23 -15.77
C CYS A 20 -22.34 -8.18 -14.26
N ALA A 21 -22.31 -9.34 -13.59
CA ALA A 21 -22.14 -9.37 -12.14
C ALA A 21 -20.89 -8.54 -11.86
N SER A 22 -21.04 -7.39 -11.21
CA SER A 22 -19.91 -6.53 -10.88
C SER A 22 -19.00 -7.34 -9.98
N ALA A 23 -17.74 -7.49 -10.37
CA ALA A 23 -16.75 -8.14 -9.52
C ALA A 23 -16.79 -7.47 -8.15
N GLN A 24 -16.81 -8.27 -7.09
CA GLN A 24 -16.87 -7.78 -5.71
C GLN A 24 -15.73 -8.40 -4.91
N TYR A 25 -15.23 -7.69 -3.90
CA TYR A 25 -14.29 -8.31 -2.98
C TYR A 25 -14.97 -9.52 -2.32
N SER A 26 -14.43 -10.69 -2.63
CA SER A 26 -14.96 -11.96 -2.15
C SER A 26 -14.80 -12.09 -0.63
N SER A 27 -15.80 -12.66 0.03
CA SER A 27 -15.70 -13.12 1.42
C SER A 27 -15.12 -14.55 1.52
N ASP A 28 -15.05 -15.28 0.41
CA ASP A 28 -14.44 -16.61 0.33
C ASP A 28 -12.96 -16.51 -0.01
N PRO A 29 -12.04 -16.87 0.91
CA PRO A 29 -10.61 -16.82 0.66
C PRO A 29 -10.12 -17.82 -0.42
N ALA A 30 -10.92 -18.80 -0.79
CA ALA A 30 -10.58 -19.74 -1.87
C ALA A 30 -10.76 -19.12 -3.26
N THR A 31 -11.56 -18.05 -3.35
CA THR A 31 -11.87 -17.36 -4.61
C THR A 31 -11.68 -15.84 -4.44
N PRO A 32 -10.45 -15.37 -4.18
CA PRO A 32 -10.19 -13.93 -4.04
C PRO A 32 -10.51 -13.18 -5.33
N ASN A 33 -10.81 -11.89 -5.20
CA ASN A 33 -11.17 -11.07 -6.34
C ASN A 33 -9.95 -10.83 -7.25
N ALA A 34 -10.02 -11.29 -8.49
CA ALA A 34 -9.01 -11.00 -9.52
C ALA A 34 -9.22 -9.56 -10.03
N LEU A 35 -8.24 -8.68 -9.78
CA LEU A 35 -8.26 -7.28 -10.23
C LEU A 35 -7.66 -7.11 -11.62
N VAL A 36 -6.60 -7.85 -11.93
CA VAL A 36 -5.96 -7.86 -13.24
C VAL A 36 -5.57 -9.29 -13.57
N THR A 37 -6.04 -9.77 -14.72
CA THR A 37 -5.67 -11.08 -15.26
C THR A 37 -5.46 -10.95 -16.76
N THR A 38 -4.23 -11.08 -17.20
CA THR A 38 -3.89 -11.05 -18.62
C THR A 38 -3.19 -12.35 -19.03
N ALA A 39 -2.87 -12.48 -20.31
CA ALA A 39 -2.11 -13.64 -20.78
C ALA A 39 -0.62 -13.56 -20.42
N LEU A 40 -0.17 -12.43 -19.85
CA LEU A 40 1.21 -12.12 -19.50
C LEU A 40 1.32 -11.75 -18.01
N ASP A 41 2.55 -11.52 -17.55
CA ASP A 41 2.80 -11.17 -16.16
C ASP A 41 2.21 -9.80 -15.78
N ASP A 42 1.31 -9.79 -14.80
CA ASP A 42 0.80 -8.61 -14.12
C ASP A 42 1.50 -8.49 -12.76
N VAL A 43 2.35 -7.49 -12.59
CA VAL A 43 3.36 -7.49 -11.51
C VAL A 43 3.53 -6.14 -10.83
N GLN A 44 4.18 -6.13 -9.67
CA GLN A 44 4.62 -4.92 -8.94
C GLN A 44 3.47 -4.02 -8.49
N THR A 45 2.44 -4.59 -7.88
CA THR A 45 1.23 -3.85 -7.49
C THR A 45 1.50 -2.76 -6.45
N LYS A 46 0.89 -1.58 -6.64
CA LYS A 46 0.83 -0.48 -5.67
C LYS A 46 -0.57 0.09 -5.60
N LEU A 47 -1.03 0.35 -4.38
CA LEU A 47 -2.32 0.98 -4.11
C LEU A 47 -2.14 2.41 -3.63
N ALA A 48 -3.08 3.26 -3.99
CA ALA A 48 -3.24 4.61 -3.43
C ALA A 48 -4.75 4.90 -3.24
N PRO A 49 -5.13 5.70 -2.23
CA PRO A 49 -6.54 6.00 -1.99
C PRO A 49 -7.14 6.82 -3.15
N ALA A 50 -8.41 6.56 -3.45
CA ALA A 50 -9.20 7.30 -4.41
C ALA A 50 -10.45 7.90 -3.74
N PRO A 51 -11.10 8.91 -4.34
CA PRO A 51 -12.35 9.45 -3.83
C PRO A 51 -13.43 8.38 -3.65
N ASN A 52 -14.35 8.60 -2.70
CA ASN A 52 -15.50 7.74 -2.41
C ASN A 52 -15.15 6.34 -1.88
N GLY A 53 -13.96 6.17 -1.29
CA GLY A 53 -13.50 4.89 -0.77
C GLY A 53 -13.01 3.92 -1.84
N ASP A 54 -12.96 4.34 -3.10
CA ASP A 54 -12.32 3.60 -4.18
C ASP A 54 -10.80 3.55 -3.97
N GLN A 55 -10.12 2.79 -4.82
CA GLN A 55 -8.67 2.68 -4.82
C GLN A 55 -8.12 2.90 -6.23
N PHE A 56 -6.95 3.51 -6.30
CA PHE A 56 -6.13 3.44 -7.49
C PHE A 56 -5.13 2.30 -7.35
N LEU A 57 -5.00 1.51 -8.41
CA LEU A 57 -4.07 0.40 -8.54
C LEU A 57 -3.08 0.72 -9.66
N SER A 58 -1.79 0.72 -9.38
CA SER A 58 -0.75 0.77 -10.40
C SER A 58 0.00 -0.54 -10.47
N TYR A 59 0.43 -0.94 -11.67
CA TYR A 59 1.12 -2.20 -11.93
C TYR A 59 1.85 -2.16 -13.27
N PHE A 60 2.68 -3.17 -13.50
CA PHE A 60 3.25 -3.46 -14.81
C PHE A 60 2.53 -4.65 -15.44
N SER A 61 2.27 -4.55 -16.73
CA SER A 61 1.65 -5.61 -17.53
C SER A 61 2.20 -5.59 -18.96
N ASP A 62 1.70 -6.48 -19.80
CA ASP A 62 2.12 -6.66 -21.20
C ASP A 62 3.57 -7.16 -21.39
N SER A 63 3.95 -7.47 -22.61
CA SER A 63 5.26 -8.02 -22.97
C SER A 63 6.44 -7.07 -22.70
N GLY A 64 6.16 -5.78 -22.59
CA GLY A 64 7.15 -4.72 -22.30
C GLY A 64 7.20 -4.30 -20.86
N TYR A 65 6.43 -4.93 -19.97
CA TYR A 65 6.18 -4.43 -18.62
C TYR A 65 5.75 -2.96 -18.65
N ASP A 66 4.73 -2.69 -19.44
CA ASP A 66 4.12 -1.37 -19.57
C ASP A 66 3.50 -0.92 -18.25
N VAL A 67 3.47 0.40 -18.04
CA VAL A 67 2.90 0.98 -16.82
C VAL A 67 1.41 1.17 -16.99
N PHE A 68 0.64 0.62 -16.08
CA PHE A 68 -0.81 0.78 -16.01
C PHE A 68 -1.24 1.46 -14.72
N VAL A 69 -2.36 2.18 -14.81
CA VAL A 69 -3.14 2.66 -13.67
C VAL A 69 -4.58 2.28 -13.89
N SER A 70 -5.21 1.70 -12.87
CA SER A 70 -6.63 1.38 -12.85
C SER A 70 -7.31 2.04 -11.65
N ARG A 71 -8.59 2.32 -11.77
CA ARG A 71 -9.45 2.65 -10.63
C ARG A 71 -10.31 1.45 -10.30
N VAL A 72 -10.25 1.05 -9.04
CA VAL A 72 -11.04 -0.04 -8.49
C VAL A 72 -12.06 0.56 -7.54
N SER A 73 -13.32 0.21 -7.70
CA SER A 73 -14.40 0.68 -6.82
C SER A 73 -14.19 0.21 -5.38
N SER A 74 -14.85 0.87 -4.45
CA SER A 74 -14.88 0.46 -3.04
C SER A 74 -15.43 -0.96 -2.83
N THR A 75 -16.12 -1.52 -3.83
CA THR A 75 -16.64 -2.90 -3.83
C THR A 75 -15.79 -3.89 -4.59
N GLY A 76 -14.73 -3.48 -5.30
CA GLY A 76 -13.78 -4.38 -5.97
C GLY A 76 -13.92 -4.47 -7.49
N SER A 77 -14.81 -3.69 -8.12
CA SER A 77 -14.93 -3.65 -9.59
C SER A 77 -13.90 -2.73 -10.20
N VAL A 78 -13.21 -3.16 -11.24
CA VAL A 78 -12.34 -2.28 -12.02
C VAL A 78 -13.20 -1.35 -12.87
N LEU A 79 -13.15 -0.05 -12.57
CA LEU A 79 -13.97 0.96 -13.24
C LEU A 79 -13.35 1.41 -14.56
N TRP A 80 -12.04 1.53 -14.60
CA TRP A 80 -11.26 1.80 -15.80
C TRP A 80 -9.81 1.34 -15.60
N SER A 81 -9.10 1.13 -16.72
CA SER A 81 -7.66 0.84 -16.76
C SER A 81 -7.03 1.63 -17.89
N THR A 82 -5.90 2.29 -17.61
CA THR A 82 -5.18 3.14 -18.56
C THR A 82 -3.73 2.68 -18.64
N LYS A 83 -3.27 2.40 -19.88
CA LYS A 83 -1.84 2.25 -20.18
C LYS A 83 -1.20 3.64 -20.15
N VAL A 84 -0.34 3.88 -19.16
CA VAL A 84 0.33 5.17 -18.96
C VAL A 84 1.57 5.30 -19.82
N GLU A 85 2.29 4.22 -20.02
CA GLU A 85 3.54 4.17 -20.79
C GLU A 85 3.70 2.80 -21.46
N ASP A 86 4.08 2.81 -22.74
CA ASP A 86 4.56 1.66 -23.49
C ASP A 86 6.09 1.60 -23.32
N ARG A 87 6.56 0.71 -22.47
CA ARG A 87 7.96 0.73 -22.01
C ARG A 87 8.92 -0.04 -22.90
N THR A 88 8.47 -1.11 -23.53
CA THR A 88 9.32 -2.05 -24.29
C THR A 88 10.52 -2.61 -23.51
N PHE A 89 10.34 -2.90 -22.22
CA PHE A 89 11.37 -3.36 -21.31
C PHE A 89 11.31 -4.88 -21.07
N SER A 90 12.46 -5.46 -20.75
CA SER A 90 12.56 -6.89 -20.35
C SER A 90 12.58 -7.10 -18.84
N SER A 91 12.51 -6.04 -18.03
CA SER A 91 12.57 -6.15 -16.55
C SER A 91 11.76 -5.08 -15.86
N THR A 92 11.28 -5.41 -14.66
CA THR A 92 10.63 -4.47 -13.75
C THR A 92 11.64 -3.88 -12.79
N THR A 93 11.61 -2.56 -12.63
CA THR A 93 12.29 -1.85 -11.54
C THR A 93 11.25 -1.35 -10.55
N ASP A 94 11.61 -1.16 -9.29
CA ASP A 94 10.70 -0.53 -8.33
C ASP A 94 10.36 0.90 -8.80
N TYR A 95 9.15 1.35 -8.55
CA TYR A 95 8.60 2.60 -9.05
C TYR A 95 7.81 3.33 -7.96
N GLY A 96 7.49 4.62 -8.15
CA GLY A 96 6.70 5.42 -7.21
C GLY A 96 5.25 5.55 -7.65
N PHE A 97 4.32 5.56 -6.70
CA PHE A 97 2.90 5.77 -6.94
C PHE A 97 2.27 6.60 -5.82
N ALA A 98 1.50 7.60 -6.18
CA ALA A 98 0.77 8.47 -5.26
C ALA A 98 -0.54 8.95 -5.86
N SER A 99 -1.46 9.43 -5.03
CA SER A 99 -2.68 10.12 -5.44
C SER A 99 -2.88 11.40 -4.64
N ASP A 100 -3.66 12.34 -5.19
CA ASP A 100 -4.11 13.54 -4.48
C ASP A 100 -5.59 13.45 -4.08
N SER A 101 -6.04 14.41 -3.29
CA SER A 101 -7.43 14.49 -2.83
C SER A 101 -8.44 14.81 -3.95
N SER A 102 -7.98 15.30 -5.10
CA SER A 102 -8.80 15.54 -6.29
C SER A 102 -9.00 14.29 -7.15
N GLY A 103 -8.35 13.18 -6.77
CA GLY A 103 -8.41 11.90 -7.49
C GLY A 103 -7.48 11.85 -8.70
N ASN A 104 -6.44 12.67 -8.77
CA ASN A 104 -5.37 12.47 -9.73
C ASN A 104 -4.33 11.50 -9.16
N THR A 105 -3.73 10.72 -10.04
CA THR A 105 -2.63 9.82 -9.69
C THR A 105 -1.33 10.27 -10.34
N TYR A 106 -0.23 9.88 -9.73
CA TYR A 106 1.12 10.19 -10.18
C TYR A 106 1.97 8.94 -10.09
N VAL A 107 2.59 8.57 -11.20
CA VAL A 107 3.47 7.39 -11.31
C VAL A 107 4.86 7.85 -11.70
N CYS A 108 5.88 7.49 -10.90
CA CYS A 108 7.28 7.76 -11.18
C CYS A 108 7.98 6.45 -11.55
N TYR A 109 8.40 6.32 -12.80
CA TYR A 109 8.89 5.07 -13.39
C TYR A 109 10.04 5.31 -14.36
N THR A 110 10.68 4.22 -14.78
CA THR A 110 11.69 4.23 -15.82
C THR A 110 11.07 3.95 -17.20
N ALA A 111 11.49 4.68 -18.22
CA ALA A 111 11.06 4.51 -19.60
C ALA A 111 12.25 4.72 -20.57
N LEU A 112 12.01 4.57 -21.88
CA LEU A 112 12.93 5.01 -22.92
C LEU A 112 12.47 6.36 -23.49
N ASP A 113 13.42 7.22 -23.76
CA ASP A 113 13.18 8.35 -24.66
C ASP A 113 12.96 7.82 -26.08
N PRO A 114 11.80 8.03 -26.69
CA PRO A 114 11.48 7.48 -28.00
C PRO A 114 12.36 8.05 -29.14
N VAL A 115 13.03 9.17 -28.91
CA VAL A 115 13.89 9.83 -29.92
C VAL A 115 15.34 9.37 -29.81
N SER A 116 15.91 9.42 -28.60
CA SER A 116 17.32 9.06 -28.38
C SER A 116 17.54 7.60 -28.03
N GLY A 117 16.49 6.90 -27.59
CA GLY A 117 16.58 5.55 -27.01
C GLY A 117 17.25 5.51 -25.63
N PHE A 118 17.51 6.66 -25.00
CA PHE A 118 18.13 6.73 -23.70
C PHE A 118 17.11 6.48 -22.58
N ALA A 119 17.58 5.89 -21.51
CA ALA A 119 16.77 5.65 -20.34
C ALA A 119 16.38 6.95 -19.63
N GLN A 120 15.11 7.04 -19.20
CA GLN A 120 14.55 8.20 -18.53
C GLN A 120 13.88 7.80 -17.23
N PHE A 121 13.94 8.68 -16.21
CA PHE A 121 12.90 8.75 -15.19
C PHE A 121 11.80 9.69 -15.66
N LYS A 122 10.57 9.19 -15.62
CA LYS A 122 9.37 9.96 -15.96
C LYS A 122 8.41 9.99 -14.79
N VAL A 123 7.67 11.07 -14.69
CA VAL A 123 6.45 11.15 -13.88
C VAL A 123 5.29 11.41 -14.81
N SER A 124 4.24 10.62 -14.67
CA SER A 124 3.00 10.80 -15.42
C SER A 124 1.82 10.96 -14.48
N SER A 125 0.83 11.76 -14.88
CA SER A 125 -0.40 11.97 -14.14
C SER A 125 -1.60 11.46 -14.92
N VAL A 126 -2.51 10.76 -14.21
CA VAL A 126 -3.79 10.29 -14.74
C VAL A 126 -4.89 10.87 -13.84
N ASN A 127 -5.94 11.42 -14.44
CA ASN A 127 -7.05 12.02 -13.67
C ASN A 127 -8.06 10.96 -13.16
N ALA A 128 -9.02 11.40 -12.37
CA ALA A 128 -10.04 10.55 -11.77
C ALA A 128 -10.89 9.75 -12.79
N SER A 129 -10.96 10.20 -14.05
CA SER A 129 -11.69 9.51 -15.14
C SER A 129 -10.80 8.58 -15.99
N GLY A 130 -9.51 8.47 -15.68
CA GLY A 130 -8.57 7.60 -16.39
C GLY A 130 -7.83 8.28 -17.56
N ALA A 131 -8.00 9.58 -17.80
CA ALA A 131 -7.29 10.27 -18.86
C ALA A 131 -5.88 10.69 -18.38
N ILE A 132 -4.87 10.44 -19.23
CA ILE A 132 -3.51 10.94 -18.99
C ILE A 132 -3.54 12.47 -19.10
N ARG A 133 -3.09 13.17 -18.06
CA ARG A 133 -3.03 14.64 -18.01
C ARG A 133 -1.73 15.16 -18.62
N TRP A 134 -0.63 14.54 -18.23
CA TRP A 134 0.71 14.87 -18.71
C TRP A 134 1.68 13.72 -18.41
N SER A 135 2.82 13.74 -19.11
CA SER A 135 3.96 12.84 -18.90
C SER A 135 5.24 13.64 -19.07
N THR A 136 6.07 13.69 -18.04
CA THR A 136 7.27 14.53 -17.99
C THR A 136 8.51 13.69 -17.67
N ALA A 137 9.54 13.78 -18.51
CA ALA A 137 10.86 13.27 -18.17
C ALA A 137 11.52 14.22 -17.16
N MET A 138 11.73 13.74 -15.94
CA MET A 138 12.44 14.51 -14.92
C MET A 138 13.96 14.34 -15.00
N TYR A 139 14.41 13.27 -15.62
CA TYR A 139 15.83 12.98 -15.86
C TYR A 139 15.98 12.07 -17.09
N THR A 140 16.92 12.39 -17.97
CA THR A 140 17.34 11.53 -19.09
C THR A 140 18.79 11.11 -18.90
N TYR A 141 19.02 9.80 -18.89
CA TYR A 141 20.35 9.25 -18.77
C TYR A 141 21.09 9.33 -20.12
N THR A 142 22.41 9.43 -20.10
CA THR A 142 23.21 9.61 -21.33
C THR A 142 23.52 8.31 -22.06
N ASN A 143 22.98 7.19 -21.59
CA ASN A 143 23.08 5.88 -22.24
C ASN A 143 21.78 5.09 -22.07
N ASN A 144 21.66 3.96 -22.75
CA ASN A 144 20.50 3.08 -22.73
C ASN A 144 20.56 1.98 -21.67
N SER A 145 21.44 2.09 -20.67
CA SER A 145 21.57 1.08 -19.62
C SER A 145 20.53 1.25 -18.53
N PHE A 146 19.46 0.46 -18.59
CA PHE A 146 18.42 0.42 -17.57
C PHE A 146 18.87 -0.08 -16.22
N ALA A 147 19.91 -0.90 -16.16
CA ALA A 147 20.52 -1.34 -14.91
C ALA A 147 20.97 -0.17 -14.02
N SER A 148 21.05 1.03 -14.58
CA SER A 148 21.45 2.25 -13.90
C SER A 148 20.28 3.09 -13.37
N LEU A 149 19.02 2.72 -13.66
CA LEU A 149 17.84 3.45 -13.18
C LEU A 149 16.95 2.53 -12.34
N GLY A 150 16.50 2.99 -11.21
CA GLY A 150 15.63 2.19 -10.35
C GLY A 150 15.14 2.92 -9.10
N ASN A 151 14.36 2.22 -8.29
CA ASN A 151 13.84 2.69 -7.01
C ASN A 151 13.08 4.01 -7.14
N GLY A 152 12.15 4.09 -8.10
CA GLY A 152 11.28 5.26 -8.27
C GLY A 152 10.44 5.52 -7.02
N ARG A 153 10.30 6.78 -6.66
CA ARG A 153 9.43 7.26 -5.57
C ARG A 153 8.61 8.44 -6.05
N CYS A 154 7.39 8.53 -5.57
CA CYS A 154 6.48 9.61 -5.91
C CYS A 154 5.63 9.98 -4.70
N VAL A 155 5.53 11.28 -4.41
CA VAL A 155 4.66 11.78 -3.34
C VAL A 155 4.03 13.11 -3.76
N VAL A 156 2.85 13.38 -3.21
CA VAL A 156 2.20 14.70 -3.29
C VAL A 156 2.59 15.47 -2.03
N ALA A 157 3.21 16.62 -2.22
CA ALA A 157 3.62 17.50 -1.13
C ALA A 157 2.43 18.26 -0.53
N SER A 158 2.62 18.83 0.66
CA SER A 158 1.58 19.56 1.39
C SER A 158 1.07 20.83 0.69
N ASP A 159 1.79 21.34 -0.29
CA ASP A 159 1.42 22.49 -1.11
C ASP A 159 0.79 22.08 -2.48
N GLY A 160 0.49 20.80 -2.65
CA GLY A 160 -0.17 20.24 -3.84
C GLY A 160 0.77 19.99 -5.03
N PHE A 161 2.07 20.23 -4.91
CA PHE A 161 3.04 19.84 -5.93
C PHE A 161 3.43 18.37 -5.81
N VAL A 162 4.00 17.82 -6.87
CA VAL A 162 4.43 16.42 -6.92
C VAL A 162 5.95 16.35 -6.90
N TRP A 163 6.49 15.48 -6.08
CA TRP A 163 7.90 15.12 -6.13
C TRP A 163 8.05 13.72 -6.70
N GLY A 164 8.93 13.59 -7.69
CA GLY A 164 9.44 12.32 -8.19
C GLY A 164 10.91 12.16 -7.82
N ALA A 165 11.33 10.97 -7.44
CA ALA A 165 12.72 10.65 -7.17
C ALA A 165 13.07 9.23 -7.64
N GLY A 166 14.37 8.96 -7.84
CA GLY A 166 14.86 7.63 -8.14
C GLY A 166 16.37 7.55 -8.19
N SER A 167 16.88 6.34 -8.29
CA SER A 167 18.32 6.08 -8.42
C SER A 167 18.75 6.19 -9.87
N VAL A 168 19.83 6.91 -10.14
CA VAL A 168 20.47 7.10 -11.43
C VAL A 168 21.90 6.63 -11.33
N GLY A 169 22.19 5.46 -11.85
CA GLY A 169 23.48 4.81 -11.61
C GLY A 169 23.68 4.52 -10.12
N PHE A 170 24.58 5.27 -9.51
CA PHE A 170 24.89 5.15 -8.09
C PHE A 170 24.53 6.40 -7.27
N ASP A 171 23.78 7.31 -7.89
CA ASP A 171 23.34 8.56 -7.30
C ASP A 171 21.81 8.59 -7.22
N SER A 172 21.24 9.64 -6.66
CA SER A 172 19.80 9.84 -6.65
C SER A 172 19.45 11.15 -7.32
N ALA A 173 18.44 11.12 -8.19
CA ALA A 173 17.84 12.30 -8.79
C ALA A 173 16.44 12.51 -8.22
N LEU A 174 16.04 13.76 -8.05
CA LEU A 174 14.66 14.12 -7.73
C LEU A 174 14.27 15.42 -8.42
N ALA A 175 12.96 15.56 -8.67
CA ALA A 175 12.39 16.74 -9.26
C ALA A 175 11.03 17.05 -8.62
N ARG A 176 10.74 18.35 -8.50
CA ARG A 176 9.45 18.87 -8.08
C ARG A 176 8.69 19.35 -9.32
N LEU A 177 7.46 18.90 -9.48
CA LEU A 177 6.63 19.16 -10.64
C LEU A 177 5.34 19.88 -10.22
N ASN A 178 4.89 20.79 -11.06
CA ASN A 178 3.55 21.34 -10.93
C ASN A 178 2.52 20.25 -11.21
N ALA A 179 1.61 20.00 -10.28
CA ALA A 179 0.66 18.89 -10.38
C ALA A 179 -0.33 19.04 -11.56
N GLU A 180 -0.64 20.28 -11.98
CA GLU A 180 -1.58 20.52 -13.09
C GLU A 180 -0.93 20.35 -14.45
N THR A 181 0.31 20.84 -14.61
CA THR A 181 0.96 20.94 -15.93
C THR A 181 2.08 19.94 -16.15
N GLY A 182 2.58 19.29 -15.09
CA GLY A 182 3.78 18.47 -15.16
C GLY A 182 5.08 19.23 -15.32
N ALA A 183 5.06 20.57 -15.29
CA ALA A 183 6.27 21.37 -15.45
C ALA A 183 7.21 21.19 -14.26
N VAL A 184 8.48 20.90 -14.54
CA VAL A 184 9.53 20.81 -13.50
C VAL A 184 9.80 22.22 -12.96
N THR A 185 9.66 22.39 -11.65
CA THR A 185 9.88 23.68 -10.96
C THR A 185 11.19 23.74 -10.20
N SER A 186 11.68 22.60 -9.72
CA SER A 186 13.03 22.45 -9.18
C SER A 186 13.53 21.02 -9.38
N SER A 187 14.84 20.84 -9.41
CA SER A 187 15.47 19.53 -9.49
C SER A 187 16.77 19.50 -8.70
N LEU A 188 17.11 18.32 -8.20
CA LEU A 188 18.32 18.10 -7.41
C LEU A 188 18.92 16.75 -7.78
N PHE A 189 20.25 16.73 -7.89
CA PHE A 189 21.03 15.52 -8.06
C PHE A 189 21.91 15.29 -6.83
N ILE A 190 21.71 14.17 -6.15
CA ILE A 190 22.41 13.85 -4.90
C ILE A 190 23.56 12.93 -5.23
N THR A 191 24.77 13.48 -5.19
CA THR A 191 26.02 12.77 -5.45
C THR A 191 26.98 12.90 -4.27
N GLU A 192 27.92 11.98 -4.17
CA GLU A 192 29.01 12.05 -3.20
C GLU A 192 30.26 11.44 -3.82
N VAL A 193 31.37 12.20 -3.87
CA VAL A 193 32.63 11.70 -4.39
C VAL A 193 33.12 10.52 -3.56
N GLY A 194 33.39 9.39 -4.21
CA GLY A 194 33.87 8.17 -3.55
C GLY A 194 32.80 7.36 -2.83
N ALA A 195 31.52 7.69 -3.02
CA ALA A 195 30.40 6.94 -2.46
C ALA A 195 29.22 6.86 -3.44
N LYS A 196 28.27 5.99 -3.12
CA LYS A 196 27.03 5.77 -3.87
C LYS A 196 25.85 6.17 -2.98
N GLN A 197 24.82 6.76 -3.58
CA GLN A 197 23.63 7.27 -2.89
C GLN A 197 22.37 6.69 -3.57
N ILE A 198 21.93 5.52 -3.12
CA ILE A 198 20.78 4.84 -3.72
C ILE A 198 19.48 5.31 -3.05
N CYS A 199 18.54 5.82 -3.82
CA CYS A 199 17.20 6.20 -3.33
C CYS A 199 16.52 4.97 -2.68
N SER A 200 15.93 5.16 -1.49
CA SER A 200 15.22 4.07 -0.78
C SER A 200 13.77 4.42 -0.45
N GLY A 201 13.45 5.65 -0.09
CA GLY A 201 12.10 6.07 0.26
C GLY A 201 11.92 7.58 0.16
N MET A 202 10.66 8.03 0.08
CA MET A 202 10.31 9.46 0.08
C MET A 202 8.96 9.67 0.75
N GLN A 203 8.86 10.72 1.58
CA GLN A 203 7.62 11.12 2.25
C GLN A 203 7.42 12.63 2.18
N PRO A 204 6.16 13.11 2.13
CA PRO A 204 5.90 14.53 2.20
C PRO A 204 6.31 15.10 3.56
N SER A 205 6.73 16.37 3.58
CA SER A 205 7.04 17.13 4.77
C SER A 205 6.31 18.47 4.77
N THR A 206 6.63 19.36 5.72
CA THR A 206 5.99 20.67 5.85
C THR A 206 6.39 21.62 4.72
N SER A 207 5.51 22.58 4.39
CA SER A 207 5.78 23.70 3.46
C SER A 207 6.23 23.27 2.06
N GLY A 208 5.66 22.20 1.54
CA GLY A 208 6.01 21.68 0.20
C GLY A 208 7.35 20.94 0.12
N ALA A 209 8.06 20.79 1.24
CA ALA A 209 9.28 20.01 1.34
C ALA A 209 9.00 18.49 1.31
N VAL A 210 10.05 17.70 1.07
CA VAL A 210 10.02 16.25 1.19
C VAL A 210 11.17 15.73 2.03
N LEU A 211 10.94 14.60 2.67
CA LEU A 211 12.00 13.76 3.22
C LEU A 211 12.38 12.71 2.17
N LEU A 212 13.66 12.61 1.89
CA LEU A 212 14.22 11.59 0.98
C LEU A 212 15.21 10.73 1.76
N SER A 213 14.98 9.43 1.80
CA SER A 213 15.97 8.49 2.33
C SER A 213 16.83 7.90 1.21
N THR A 214 18.12 7.73 1.51
CA THR A 214 19.09 7.07 0.63
C THR A 214 19.93 6.09 1.43
N VAL A 215 20.35 5.01 0.78
CA VAL A 215 21.39 4.16 1.30
C VAL A 215 22.71 4.59 0.68
N ARG A 216 23.61 5.00 1.55
CA ARG A 216 24.97 5.37 1.19
C ARG A 216 25.89 4.16 1.26
N TYR A 217 26.68 3.92 0.24
CA TYR A 217 27.69 2.87 0.18
C TYR A 217 29.05 3.49 -0.12
N THR A 218 30.09 2.83 0.32
CA THR A 218 31.43 3.00 -0.28
C THR A 218 31.45 2.43 -1.71
N THR A 219 32.43 2.82 -2.51
CA THR A 219 32.54 2.36 -3.90
C THR A 219 32.62 0.84 -4.06
N ASN A 220 33.07 0.11 -3.04
CA ASN A 220 33.11 -1.35 -3.00
C ASN A 220 31.83 -1.99 -2.38
N PHE A 221 30.73 -1.25 -2.24
CA PHE A 221 29.46 -1.68 -1.64
C PHE A 221 29.53 -2.10 -0.17
N SER A 222 30.55 -1.68 0.55
CA SER A 222 30.65 -1.84 2.00
C SER A 222 30.17 -0.58 2.75
N ASN A 223 30.15 -0.62 4.08
CA ASN A 223 29.79 0.49 4.97
C ASN A 223 28.46 1.17 4.56
N LYS A 224 27.40 0.39 4.64
CA LYS A 224 26.06 0.83 4.25
C LYS A 224 25.45 1.68 5.36
N ILE A 225 25.14 2.94 5.04
CA ILE A 225 24.56 3.93 5.97
C ILE A 225 23.21 4.36 5.41
N LEU A 226 22.15 4.25 6.22
CA LEU A 226 20.85 4.85 5.89
C LEU A 226 20.90 6.33 6.26
N ARG A 227 20.56 7.20 5.31
CA ARG A 227 20.54 8.64 5.48
C ARG A 227 19.20 9.21 5.07
N VAL A 228 18.78 10.30 5.73
CA VAL A 228 17.61 11.09 5.37
C VAL A 228 18.01 12.54 5.13
N ARG A 229 17.37 13.16 4.16
CA ARG A 229 17.47 14.58 3.83
C ARG A 229 16.08 15.19 3.77
N LYS A 230 15.95 16.40 4.28
CA LYS A 230 14.78 17.24 3.99
C LYS A 230 15.15 18.20 2.87
N ILE A 231 14.37 18.15 1.79
CA ILE A 231 14.55 18.97 0.60
C ILE A 231 13.40 19.97 0.54
N ASN A 232 13.73 21.26 0.58
CA ASN A 232 12.77 22.35 0.48
C ASN A 232 12.13 22.42 -0.91
N ALA A 233 11.01 23.12 -1.03
CA ALA A 233 10.29 23.32 -2.29
C ALA A 233 11.15 23.93 -3.42
N ASP A 234 12.18 24.71 -3.07
CA ASP A 234 13.13 25.31 -4.03
C ASP A 234 14.29 24.37 -4.42
N GLY A 235 14.35 23.15 -3.87
CA GLY A 235 15.41 22.19 -4.10
C GLY A 235 16.63 22.32 -3.18
N THR A 236 16.61 23.23 -2.20
CA THR A 236 17.71 23.38 -1.23
C THR A 236 17.59 22.37 -0.08
N TYR A 237 18.69 22.11 0.61
CA TYR A 237 18.71 21.24 1.78
C TYR A 237 18.24 22.01 3.02
N ALA A 238 17.11 21.61 3.62
CA ALA A 238 16.52 22.29 4.78
C ALA A 238 17.43 22.26 6.02
N TRP A 239 18.19 21.20 6.20
CA TRP A 239 19.10 21.02 7.35
C TRP A 239 20.54 21.51 7.07
N GLY A 240 20.73 22.31 6.02
CA GLY A 240 21.99 22.98 5.71
C GLY A 240 23.13 22.08 5.24
N THR A 241 22.88 20.79 5.00
CA THR A 241 23.90 19.84 4.56
C THR A 241 23.39 18.88 3.48
N SER A 242 24.17 18.74 2.41
CA SER A 242 23.91 17.74 1.36
C SER A 242 24.12 16.30 1.85
N ALA A 243 24.86 16.09 2.92
CA ALA A 243 25.10 14.77 3.50
C ALA A 243 23.83 14.18 4.12
N GLY A 244 22.91 15.03 4.62
CA GLY A 244 21.75 14.60 5.39
C GLY A 244 22.13 14.01 6.77
N VAL A 245 21.14 13.57 7.52
CA VAL A 245 21.36 12.91 8.82
C VAL A 245 21.54 11.40 8.61
N ALA A 246 22.49 10.81 9.34
CA ALA A 246 22.69 9.38 9.36
C ALA A 246 21.72 8.73 10.33
N VAL A 247 20.78 7.95 9.81
CA VAL A 247 19.72 7.29 10.58
C VAL A 247 20.24 5.98 11.19
N ALA A 248 21.11 5.29 10.47
CA ALA A 248 21.72 4.04 10.90
C ALA A 248 23.16 4.01 10.44
N THR A 249 24.08 3.87 11.41
CA THR A 249 25.54 3.84 11.22
C THR A 249 26.16 2.53 11.68
N VAL A 250 25.44 1.74 12.48
CA VAL A 250 25.93 0.50 13.09
C VAL A 250 25.52 -0.71 12.27
N GLY A 251 26.48 -1.58 12.03
CA GLY A 251 26.30 -2.84 11.31
C GLY A 251 26.15 -2.67 9.80
N ASN A 252 26.03 -3.77 9.11
CA ASN A 252 25.71 -3.78 7.70
C ASN A 252 24.21 -3.78 7.51
N ILE A 253 23.66 -2.68 7.00
CA ILE A 253 22.26 -2.61 6.63
C ILE A 253 22.04 -3.52 5.43
N GLN A 254 20.98 -4.33 5.48
CA GLN A 254 20.58 -5.14 4.35
C GLN A 254 19.90 -4.27 3.28
N THR A 255 20.44 -4.25 2.08
CA THR A 255 20.07 -3.30 1.04
C THR A 255 19.04 -3.77 0.04
N GLY A 256 18.73 -5.03 -0.03
CA GLY A 256 17.83 -5.56 -1.06
C GLY A 256 16.34 -5.36 -0.80
N ASN A 257 15.94 -5.01 0.43
CA ASN A 257 14.55 -5.01 0.86
C ASN A 257 14.27 -3.92 1.89
N PHE A 258 14.61 -2.66 1.59
CA PHE A 258 14.19 -1.56 2.46
C PHE A 258 12.69 -1.33 2.32
N PRO A 259 11.88 -1.53 3.37
CA PRO A 259 10.52 -1.04 3.36
C PRO A 259 10.55 0.49 3.29
N ASP A 260 9.59 1.06 2.57
CA ASP A 260 9.41 2.50 2.57
C ASP A 260 9.12 2.97 4.00
N PHE A 261 9.67 4.14 4.35
CA PHE A 261 9.37 4.77 5.62
C PHE A 261 8.00 5.50 5.55
N ILE A 262 7.42 5.81 6.69
CA ILE A 262 6.12 6.46 6.77
C ILE A 262 6.25 7.85 7.38
N SER A 263 5.36 8.77 6.97
CA SER A 263 5.24 10.09 7.58
C SER A 263 4.73 9.98 9.03
N ASP A 264 5.24 10.84 9.91
CA ASP A 264 4.72 11.03 11.28
C ASP A 264 3.51 11.99 11.34
N GLY A 265 3.13 12.59 10.21
CA GLY A 265 2.07 13.60 10.13
C GLY A 265 2.49 15.01 10.57
N ALA A 266 3.70 15.19 11.12
CA ALA A 266 4.24 16.45 11.61
C ALA A 266 5.40 16.98 10.74
N GLY A 267 5.71 16.31 9.64
CA GLY A 267 6.77 16.67 8.70
C GLY A 267 8.09 15.94 8.93
N GLY A 268 8.12 15.01 9.85
CA GLY A 268 9.13 13.98 10.06
C GLY A 268 8.70 12.62 9.54
N GLY A 269 9.38 11.55 9.98
CA GLY A 269 9.04 10.20 9.55
C GLY A 269 9.68 9.08 10.37
N TYR A 270 9.03 7.91 10.32
CA TYR A 270 9.51 6.68 10.93
C TYR A 270 10.14 5.78 9.86
N LEU A 271 11.38 5.38 10.10
CA LEU A 271 12.18 4.60 9.16
C LEU A 271 12.47 3.21 9.77
N PRO A 272 11.95 2.12 9.18
CA PRO A 272 12.33 0.77 9.56
C PRO A 272 13.52 0.29 8.75
N TRP A 273 14.38 -0.54 9.35
CA TRP A 273 15.43 -1.29 8.64
C TRP A 273 15.83 -2.52 9.44
N TYR A 274 16.69 -3.34 8.87
CA TYR A 274 17.33 -4.41 9.63
C TYR A 274 18.82 -4.53 9.30
N THR A 275 19.57 -4.99 10.28
CA THR A 275 21.01 -5.22 10.21
C THR A 275 21.28 -6.66 9.80
N THR A 276 22.50 -6.95 9.31
CA THR A 276 22.88 -8.30 8.91
C THR A 276 23.69 -9.04 9.97
N SER A 277 24.20 -8.33 10.98
CA SER A 277 25.07 -8.95 12.01
C SER A 277 25.05 -8.14 13.31
N PRO A 278 24.21 -8.48 14.30
CA PRO A 278 23.17 -9.53 14.27
C PRO A 278 22.02 -9.15 13.35
N LEU A 279 21.28 -10.14 12.86
CA LEU A 279 20.02 -9.92 12.13
C LEU A 279 18.94 -9.45 13.10
N ASN A 280 18.69 -8.16 13.13
CA ASN A 280 17.66 -7.56 13.96
C ASN A 280 17.02 -6.36 13.27
N CYS A 281 15.71 -6.23 13.43
CA CYS A 281 14.94 -5.07 12.93
C CYS A 281 15.06 -3.92 13.90
N ARG A 282 15.04 -2.70 13.37
CA ARG A 282 15.09 -1.44 14.12
C ARG A 282 14.15 -0.42 13.51
N VAL A 283 13.76 0.56 14.29
CA VAL A 283 12.96 1.72 13.87
C VAL A 283 13.64 2.99 14.36
N GLN A 284 13.70 4.03 13.52
CA GLN A 284 14.11 5.37 13.89
C GLN A 284 12.98 6.33 13.62
N HIS A 285 12.89 7.40 14.41
CA HIS A 285 12.09 8.56 14.12
C HIS A 285 13.01 9.76 13.89
N VAL A 286 12.83 10.41 12.75
CA VAL A 286 13.49 11.67 12.40
C VAL A 286 12.41 12.75 12.39
N ASP A 287 12.55 13.76 13.24
CA ASP A 287 11.60 14.87 13.31
C ASP A 287 11.77 15.87 12.14
N THR A 288 10.91 16.87 12.08
CA THR A 288 10.93 17.88 11.00
C THR A 288 12.23 18.69 10.96
N ASP A 289 12.97 18.76 12.06
CA ASP A 289 14.23 19.52 12.19
C ASP A 289 15.47 18.63 11.97
N GLY A 290 15.28 17.34 11.74
CA GLY A 290 16.35 16.38 11.49
C GLY A 290 16.93 15.74 12.75
N ASN A 291 16.28 15.90 13.91
CA ASN A 291 16.72 15.24 15.14
C ASN A 291 16.24 13.78 15.13
N MET A 292 17.12 12.88 15.56
CA MET A 292 16.81 11.47 15.77
C MET A 292 16.27 11.26 17.17
N THR A 293 14.97 11.04 17.32
CA THR A 293 14.33 10.99 18.63
C THR A 293 14.37 9.60 19.28
N PHE A 294 14.66 8.54 18.49
CA PHE A 294 14.81 7.16 18.99
C PHE A 294 16.27 6.78 19.28
N GLY A 295 17.12 7.77 19.57
CA GLY A 295 18.55 7.57 19.85
C GLY A 295 19.41 7.49 18.59
N ALA A 296 20.71 7.26 18.75
CA ALA A 296 21.70 7.40 17.68
C ALA A 296 21.51 6.44 16.49
N ASP A 297 21.03 5.22 16.74
CA ASP A 297 20.83 4.18 15.73
C ASP A 297 19.44 3.55 15.80
N GLY A 298 18.43 4.35 16.25
CA GLY A 298 17.08 3.88 16.45
C GLY A 298 16.95 2.81 17.53
N VAL A 299 15.74 2.30 17.70
CA VAL A 299 15.42 1.29 18.71
C VAL A 299 15.25 -0.09 18.06
N PRO A 300 15.79 -1.17 18.66
CA PRO A 300 15.55 -2.52 18.17
C PRO A 300 14.12 -2.98 18.50
N VAL A 301 13.53 -3.80 17.64
CA VAL A 301 12.22 -4.38 17.88
C VAL A 301 12.21 -5.41 19.02
N ALA A 302 13.38 -5.94 19.36
CA ALA A 302 13.58 -6.81 20.52
C ALA A 302 15.06 -6.84 20.90
N LEU A 303 15.35 -6.96 22.20
CA LEU A 303 16.71 -6.99 22.72
C LEU A 303 17.31 -8.39 22.78
N SER A 304 16.47 -9.43 23.04
CA SER A 304 16.93 -10.82 23.09
C SER A 304 17.43 -11.29 21.73
N THR A 305 18.57 -11.98 21.74
CA THR A 305 19.15 -12.64 20.55
C THR A 305 18.75 -14.10 20.43
N THR A 306 18.00 -14.62 21.41
CA THR A 306 17.52 -16.01 21.44
C THR A 306 16.00 -16.05 21.67
N ALA A 307 15.38 -17.13 21.22
CA ALA A 307 13.96 -17.44 21.45
C ALA A 307 13.78 -18.94 21.61
N ASP A 308 12.64 -19.34 22.19
CA ASP A 308 12.24 -20.75 22.28
C ASP A 308 11.48 -21.16 21.01
N PHE A 309 11.97 -22.18 20.34
CA PHE A 309 11.41 -22.77 19.14
C PHE A 309 10.88 -24.17 19.45
N GLY A 310 9.74 -24.24 20.12
CA GLY A 310 9.08 -25.50 20.47
C GLY A 310 9.87 -26.34 21.48
N GLY A 311 10.43 -25.71 22.52
CA GLY A 311 11.23 -26.34 23.58
C GLY A 311 12.74 -26.32 23.31
N THR A 312 13.18 -25.71 22.20
CA THR A 312 14.61 -25.53 21.91
C THR A 312 14.97 -24.05 21.85
N VAL A 313 15.78 -23.59 22.79
CA VAL A 313 16.29 -22.21 22.78
C VAL A 313 17.41 -22.09 21.77
N ALA A 314 17.23 -21.20 20.81
CA ALA A 314 18.19 -20.97 19.73
C ALA A 314 18.28 -19.48 19.33
N THR A 315 19.27 -19.14 18.53
CA THR A 315 19.41 -17.79 17.97
C THR A 315 18.20 -17.42 17.12
N VAL A 316 17.60 -16.25 17.39
CA VAL A 316 16.52 -15.69 16.60
C VAL A 316 17.05 -14.58 15.69
N ASN A 317 16.71 -14.68 14.40
CA ASN A 317 16.95 -13.65 13.40
C ASN A 317 15.65 -12.88 13.15
N ARG A 318 15.73 -11.55 12.98
CA ARG A 318 14.59 -10.68 12.68
C ARG A 318 14.86 -9.85 11.45
N ALA A 319 13.97 -9.95 10.47
CA ALA A 319 14.14 -9.34 9.14
C ALA A 319 12.80 -8.83 8.56
N ASN A 320 12.88 -8.13 7.45
CA ASN A 320 11.73 -7.65 6.69
C ASN A 320 10.71 -6.87 7.53
N PRO A 321 11.12 -5.79 8.21
CA PRO A 321 10.19 -5.00 9.00
C PRO A 321 9.22 -4.24 8.09
N THR A 322 7.96 -4.16 8.49
CA THR A 322 6.95 -3.25 7.98
C THR A 322 6.34 -2.50 9.14
N ILE A 323 5.98 -1.23 8.94
CA ILE A 323 5.48 -0.37 10.03
C ILE A 323 4.20 0.35 9.65
N VAL A 324 3.43 0.71 10.66
CA VAL A 324 2.25 1.56 10.54
C VAL A 324 2.15 2.49 11.75
N LEU A 325 1.74 3.74 11.50
CA LEU A 325 1.41 4.68 12.56
C LEU A 325 -0.06 4.49 12.95
N GLY A 326 -0.29 4.14 14.20
CA GLY A 326 -1.62 4.02 14.80
C GLY A 326 -2.30 5.38 15.00
N SER A 327 -3.61 5.36 15.23
CA SER A 327 -4.39 6.56 15.59
C SER A 327 -4.06 7.09 17.00
N ASP A 328 -3.36 6.29 17.80
CA ASP A 328 -2.82 6.62 19.12
C ASP A 328 -1.42 7.24 19.08
N ASN A 329 -0.93 7.62 17.90
CA ASN A 329 0.41 8.15 17.64
C ASN A 329 1.56 7.22 18.05
N ARG A 330 1.30 5.91 18.14
CA ARG A 330 2.33 4.89 18.33
C ARG A 330 2.72 4.28 16.99
N VAL A 331 3.99 3.89 16.85
CA VAL A 331 4.45 3.16 15.69
C VAL A 331 4.48 1.66 15.99
N TYR A 332 3.80 0.91 15.16
CA TYR A 332 3.73 -0.56 15.24
C TYR A 332 4.62 -1.15 14.17
N ALA A 333 5.58 -1.97 14.58
CA ALA A 333 6.54 -2.63 13.70
C ALA A 333 6.28 -4.14 13.71
N TYR A 334 6.03 -4.70 12.54
CA TYR A 334 5.87 -6.14 12.32
C TYR A 334 7.08 -6.66 11.57
N PHE A 335 7.53 -7.86 11.91
CA PHE A 335 8.75 -8.42 11.34
C PHE A 335 8.69 -9.95 11.26
N LYS A 336 9.42 -10.51 10.31
CA LYS A 336 9.71 -11.93 10.26
C LYS A 336 10.71 -12.28 11.37
N ALA A 337 10.39 -13.29 12.17
CA ALA A 337 11.30 -13.85 13.15
C ALA A 337 11.58 -15.33 12.82
N TYR A 338 12.84 -15.76 12.85
CA TYR A 338 13.19 -17.12 12.44
C TYR A 338 14.49 -17.64 13.05
N SER A 339 14.63 -18.98 13.10
CA SER A 339 15.85 -19.69 13.44
C SER A 339 16.44 -20.38 12.20
N SER A 340 17.75 -20.49 12.12
CA SER A 340 18.43 -21.01 10.94
C SER A 340 18.30 -22.53 10.72
N SER A 341 18.19 -23.35 11.73
CA SER A 341 17.83 -24.77 11.64
C SER A 341 17.73 -25.40 13.02
N ILE A 342 16.60 -26.00 13.35
CA ILE A 342 16.38 -26.77 14.55
C ILE A 342 15.76 -28.10 14.13
N GLY A 343 16.45 -29.21 14.44
CA GLY A 343 15.97 -30.53 14.04
C GLY A 343 15.87 -30.74 12.52
N GLY A 344 16.67 -30.01 11.72
CA GLY A 344 16.65 -30.06 10.26
C GLY A 344 15.61 -29.16 9.58
N ALA A 345 14.78 -28.45 10.34
CA ALA A 345 13.79 -27.52 9.81
C ALA A 345 14.14 -26.05 10.15
N VAL A 346 13.78 -25.11 9.29
CA VAL A 346 13.78 -23.68 9.59
C VAL A 346 12.44 -23.34 10.23
N TRP A 347 12.50 -22.64 11.35
CA TRP A 347 11.33 -22.21 12.09
C TRP A 347 11.06 -20.73 11.82
N TYR A 348 9.83 -20.38 11.52
CA TYR A 348 9.40 -19.02 11.25
C TYR A 348 8.25 -18.60 12.16
N GLY A 349 8.14 -17.30 12.40
CA GLY A 349 7.03 -16.64 13.07
C GLY A 349 6.91 -15.19 12.60
N ILE A 350 5.82 -14.55 12.97
CA ILE A 350 5.62 -13.09 12.82
C ILE A 350 5.67 -12.47 14.21
N GLY A 351 6.65 -11.62 14.44
CA GLY A 351 6.76 -10.82 15.64
C GLY A 351 6.28 -9.38 15.42
N ALA A 352 5.98 -8.71 16.51
CA ALA A 352 5.63 -7.30 16.51
C ALA A 352 6.18 -6.57 17.74
N GLN A 353 6.37 -5.25 17.61
CA GLN A 353 6.69 -4.33 18.70
C GLN A 353 5.95 -3.02 18.48
N CYS A 354 5.58 -2.36 19.57
CA CYS A 354 4.97 -1.05 19.58
C CYS A 354 5.89 -0.06 20.30
N PHE A 355 6.08 1.10 19.70
CA PHE A 355 6.86 2.19 20.31
C PHE A 355 6.01 3.45 20.44
N ASP A 356 6.18 4.18 21.53
CA ASP A 356 5.64 5.53 21.65
C ASP A 356 6.48 6.55 20.86
N SER A 357 6.09 7.81 20.89
CA SER A 357 6.76 8.91 20.18
C SER A 357 8.19 9.18 20.65
N THR A 358 8.62 8.62 21.79
CA THR A 358 9.98 8.73 22.35
C THR A 358 10.84 7.49 22.08
N GLY A 359 10.26 6.46 21.46
CA GLY A 359 10.94 5.20 21.15
C GLY A 359 10.94 4.19 22.29
N VAL A 360 10.13 4.41 23.32
CA VAL A 360 9.99 3.43 24.40
C VAL A 360 9.07 2.30 23.93
N ALA A 361 9.57 1.06 24.05
CA ALA A 361 8.79 -0.14 23.76
C ALA A 361 7.59 -0.25 24.73
N GLN A 362 6.42 -0.47 24.16
CA GLN A 362 5.16 -0.55 24.90
C GLN A 362 4.82 -1.99 25.30
N TRP A 363 5.48 -2.96 24.66
CA TRP A 363 5.37 -4.39 24.97
C TRP A 363 6.71 -4.88 25.53
N ASP A 364 6.87 -6.19 25.76
CA ASP A 364 8.13 -6.73 26.29
C ASP A 364 9.33 -6.28 25.42
N ALA A 365 10.24 -5.54 26.02
CA ALA A 365 11.40 -4.98 25.31
C ALA A 365 12.38 -6.06 24.85
N ASN A 366 12.39 -7.23 25.48
CA ASN A 366 13.30 -8.32 25.12
C ASN A 366 12.81 -9.12 23.91
N THR A 367 11.50 -9.36 23.84
CA THR A 367 10.94 -10.29 22.86
C THR A 367 9.95 -9.63 21.88
N GLY A 368 9.33 -8.51 22.26
CA GLY A 368 8.10 -8.05 21.63
C GLY A 368 6.95 -9.01 21.91
N VAL A 369 6.01 -9.10 20.98
CA VAL A 369 4.91 -10.07 20.99
C VAL A 369 4.94 -10.90 19.72
N MET A 370 4.36 -12.11 19.76
CA MET A 370 4.20 -12.94 18.58
C MET A 370 2.78 -12.82 18.06
N ILE A 371 2.65 -12.42 16.79
CA ILE A 371 1.39 -12.42 16.04
C ILE A 371 1.13 -13.82 15.49
N GLU A 372 2.18 -14.47 15.00
CA GLU A 372 2.18 -15.87 14.59
C GLU A 372 3.32 -16.58 15.29
N ASP A 373 3.02 -17.61 16.06
CA ASP A 373 3.98 -18.34 16.85
C ASP A 373 4.98 -19.08 15.95
N TYR A 374 6.15 -19.37 16.52
CA TYR A 374 7.18 -20.13 15.81
C TYR A 374 6.68 -21.53 15.49
N SER A 375 6.78 -21.92 14.23
CA SER A 375 6.57 -23.29 13.82
C SER A 375 7.51 -23.65 12.64
N PRO A 376 7.83 -24.95 12.47
CA PRO A 376 8.64 -25.38 11.35
C PRO A 376 7.97 -25.06 10.02
N SER A 377 8.74 -24.58 9.05
CA SER A 377 8.21 -24.31 7.72
C SER A 377 7.89 -25.60 6.99
N ALA A 378 6.62 -25.81 6.63
CA ALA A 378 6.21 -26.95 5.84
C ALA A 378 6.75 -26.89 4.39
N ALA A 379 6.92 -25.65 3.88
CA ALA A 379 7.42 -25.40 2.52
C ALA A 379 8.94 -25.35 2.43
N ASN A 380 9.65 -25.25 3.56
CA ASN A 380 11.07 -24.91 3.66
C ASN A 380 11.44 -23.67 2.80
N SER A 381 10.51 -22.71 2.72
CA SER A 381 10.58 -21.55 1.84
C SER A 381 11.03 -20.32 2.61
N VAL A 382 12.00 -19.60 2.07
CA VAL A 382 12.43 -18.30 2.61
C VAL A 382 11.31 -17.24 2.56
N TYR A 383 10.28 -17.46 1.76
CA TYR A 383 9.10 -16.56 1.65
C TYR A 383 8.03 -16.85 2.69
N ASP A 384 8.15 -17.93 3.47
CA ASP A 384 7.19 -18.26 4.52
C ASP A 384 7.25 -17.21 5.65
N ARG A 385 6.09 -16.78 6.10
CA ARG A 385 5.90 -15.78 7.17
C ARG A 385 6.72 -14.51 6.96
N ILE A 386 6.69 -13.95 5.76
CA ILE A 386 7.15 -12.57 5.50
C ILE A 386 5.96 -11.65 5.73
N PRO A 387 6.11 -10.57 6.53
CA PRO A 387 5.11 -9.52 6.58
C PRO A 387 4.89 -8.94 5.18
N GLY A 388 3.64 -8.89 4.74
CA GLY A 388 3.26 -8.32 3.45
C GLY A 388 3.12 -6.81 3.56
N ALA A 389 2.00 -6.35 4.10
CA ALA A 389 1.72 -4.94 4.32
C ALA A 389 1.23 -4.72 5.76
N ALA A 390 1.73 -3.69 6.43
CA ALA A 390 1.12 -3.17 7.64
C ALA A 390 -0.10 -2.32 7.27
N MET A 391 -1.17 -2.41 8.04
CA MET A 391 -2.49 -1.90 7.68
C MET A 391 -3.07 -0.99 8.77
N LYS A 392 -3.77 0.06 8.35
CA LYS A 392 -4.75 0.75 9.19
C LYS A 392 -6.10 0.03 9.08
N LEU A 393 -6.70 -0.32 10.21
CA LEU A 393 -7.95 -1.06 10.31
C LEU A 393 -8.95 -0.25 11.16
N GLY A 394 -9.50 0.83 10.59
CA GLY A 394 -10.22 1.84 11.34
C GLY A 394 -9.29 2.55 12.33
N THR A 395 -9.59 2.48 13.63
CA THR A 395 -8.73 2.98 14.71
C THR A 395 -7.63 2.01 15.11
N GLY A 396 -7.70 0.75 14.66
CA GLY A 396 -6.70 -0.29 14.95
C GLY A 396 -5.63 -0.41 13.87
N VAL A 397 -4.70 -1.30 14.14
CA VAL A 397 -3.60 -1.62 13.23
C VAL A 397 -3.47 -3.14 13.06
N GLY A 398 -2.84 -3.56 11.98
CA GLY A 398 -2.64 -4.97 11.71
C GLY A 398 -1.57 -5.22 10.65
N VAL A 399 -1.38 -6.47 10.31
CA VAL A 399 -0.42 -6.91 9.29
C VAL A 399 -1.00 -8.04 8.46
N SER A 400 -0.70 -8.03 7.16
CA SER A 400 -0.87 -9.20 6.29
C SER A 400 0.44 -9.98 6.23
N TYR A 401 0.34 -11.31 6.10
CA TYR A 401 1.49 -12.19 5.89
C TYR A 401 1.04 -13.47 5.18
N ILE A 402 2.01 -14.29 4.74
CA ILE A 402 1.73 -15.57 4.10
C ILE A 402 2.19 -16.69 5.00
N ASN A 403 1.35 -17.69 5.14
CA ASN A 403 1.65 -18.96 5.80
C ASN A 403 1.64 -20.08 4.75
N TYR A 404 2.81 -20.60 4.39
CA TYR A 404 2.95 -21.62 3.36
C TYR A 404 2.72 -23.03 3.91
N ALA A 405 1.73 -23.73 3.35
CA ALA A 405 1.53 -25.16 3.58
C ALA A 405 2.43 -26.03 2.67
N SER A 406 2.84 -25.52 1.51
CA SER A 406 3.79 -26.14 0.57
C SER A 406 4.51 -25.07 -0.24
N ALA A 407 5.47 -25.45 -1.09
CA ALA A 407 6.28 -24.51 -1.87
C ALA A 407 5.46 -23.53 -2.75
N TYR A 408 4.23 -23.92 -3.12
CA TYR A 408 3.37 -23.15 -4.03
C TYR A 408 1.96 -22.91 -3.47
N ALA A 409 1.69 -23.28 -2.21
CA ALA A 409 0.39 -23.10 -1.60
C ALA A 409 0.54 -22.31 -0.31
N GLY A 410 0.35 -21.00 -0.39
CA GLY A 410 0.43 -20.07 0.73
C GLY A 410 -0.93 -19.45 1.04
N ASN A 411 -1.37 -19.56 2.30
CA ASN A 411 -2.52 -18.84 2.78
C ASN A 411 -2.13 -17.39 3.12
N GLY A 412 -2.85 -16.44 2.52
CA GLY A 412 -2.78 -15.03 2.92
C GLY A 412 -3.58 -14.83 4.21
N ILE A 413 -2.91 -14.38 5.25
CA ILE A 413 -3.49 -14.13 6.57
C ILE A 413 -3.41 -12.63 6.86
N ALA A 414 -4.52 -12.06 7.35
CA ALA A 414 -4.54 -10.74 7.96
C ALA A 414 -4.79 -10.88 9.46
N SER A 415 -4.15 -10.04 10.26
CA SER A 415 -4.36 -9.98 11.70
C SER A 415 -4.51 -8.55 12.18
N ARG A 416 -5.29 -8.34 13.24
CA ARG A 416 -5.38 -7.07 13.97
C ARG A 416 -4.74 -7.24 15.34
N THR A 417 -3.94 -6.24 15.71
CA THR A 417 -3.26 -6.19 17.01
C THR A 417 -3.92 -5.16 17.91
N ASN A 418 -4.18 -5.52 19.15
CA ASN A 418 -4.64 -4.62 20.20
C ASN A 418 -3.48 -3.78 20.74
N THR A 419 -3.79 -2.70 21.45
CA THR A 419 -2.80 -1.79 22.05
C THR A 419 -1.95 -2.45 23.13
N ASP A 420 -2.47 -3.52 23.76
CA ASP A 420 -1.75 -4.36 24.75
C ASP A 420 -0.85 -5.44 24.12
N GLY A 421 -0.83 -5.54 22.80
CA GLY A 421 -0.04 -6.52 22.05
C GLY A 421 -0.75 -7.84 21.78
N THR A 422 -1.93 -8.05 22.31
CA THR A 422 -2.72 -9.25 22.00
C THR A 422 -3.28 -9.21 20.58
N THR A 423 -3.45 -10.36 19.97
CA THR A 423 -4.11 -10.47 18.67
C THR A 423 -5.62 -10.42 18.85
N ALA A 424 -6.27 -9.40 18.29
CA ALA A 424 -7.73 -9.25 18.33
C ALA A 424 -8.43 -10.33 17.50
N TRP A 425 -7.91 -10.54 16.27
CA TRP A 425 -8.38 -11.58 15.36
C TRP A 425 -7.31 -11.90 14.30
N LYS A 426 -7.42 -13.09 13.71
CA LYS A 426 -6.72 -13.52 12.50
C LYS A 426 -7.75 -14.08 11.53
N VAL A 427 -7.60 -13.75 10.23
CA VAL A 427 -8.49 -14.24 9.18
C VAL A 427 -7.69 -14.56 7.91
N SER A 428 -8.09 -15.62 7.21
CA SER A 428 -7.58 -15.92 5.88
C SER A 428 -8.32 -15.05 4.86
N PHE A 429 -7.57 -14.38 3.98
CA PHE A 429 -8.14 -13.59 2.89
C PHE A 429 -7.84 -14.19 1.51
N ALA A 430 -6.94 -15.16 1.44
CA ALA A 430 -6.55 -15.82 0.20
C ALA A 430 -6.00 -17.21 0.52
N SER A 431 -6.70 -18.28 0.11
CA SER A 431 -6.32 -19.67 0.37
C SER A 431 -6.11 -20.51 -0.90
N GLU A 432 -6.23 -19.90 -2.06
CA GLU A 432 -5.93 -20.55 -3.34
C GLU A 432 -4.46 -21.00 -3.40
N ALA A 433 -4.20 -22.11 -4.12
CA ALA A 433 -2.89 -22.75 -4.21
C ALA A 433 -1.95 -21.96 -5.15
N THR A 434 -1.55 -20.76 -4.72
CA THR A 434 -0.64 -19.87 -5.45
C THR A 434 0.48 -19.37 -4.55
N GLN A 435 1.62 -19.01 -5.15
CA GLN A 435 2.60 -18.15 -4.47
C GLN A 435 2.07 -16.72 -4.46
N LYS A 436 2.17 -16.04 -3.32
CA LYS A 436 1.71 -14.68 -3.12
C LYS A 436 2.88 -13.78 -2.70
N TYR A 437 2.98 -12.62 -3.31
CA TYR A 437 4.06 -11.66 -3.02
C TYR A 437 3.69 -10.23 -3.45
N ARG A 438 4.55 -9.26 -3.14
CA ARG A 438 4.36 -7.85 -3.51
C ARG A 438 3.04 -7.26 -3.00
N PHE A 439 2.80 -7.41 -1.70
CA PHE A 439 1.61 -6.84 -1.06
C PHE A 439 1.66 -5.33 -1.01
N SER A 440 0.54 -4.72 -1.28
CA SER A 440 0.28 -3.30 -1.06
C SER A 440 -1.04 -3.15 -0.31
N SER A 441 -1.14 -2.18 0.57
CA SER A 441 -2.36 -1.87 1.31
C SER A 441 -2.73 -0.40 1.17
N SER A 442 -4.02 -0.14 1.20
CA SER A 442 -4.54 1.22 1.24
C SER A 442 -5.75 1.27 2.18
N PRO A 443 -5.87 2.30 3.03
CA PRO A 443 -6.98 2.40 3.96
C PRO A 443 -8.31 2.62 3.22
N CYS A 444 -9.39 2.08 3.79
CA CYS A 444 -10.76 2.35 3.37
C CYS A 444 -11.64 2.63 4.61
N PRO A 445 -12.86 3.14 4.46
CA PRO A 445 -13.69 3.60 5.60
C PRO A 445 -13.90 2.56 6.69
N THR A 446 -14.00 1.27 6.36
CA THR A 446 -14.25 0.19 7.32
C THR A 446 -13.02 -0.67 7.61
N GLY A 447 -11.85 -0.38 7.01
CA GLY A 447 -10.67 -1.21 7.19
C GLY A 447 -9.57 -0.89 6.18
N SER A 448 -9.09 -1.89 5.44
CA SER A 448 -8.03 -1.75 4.45
C SER A 448 -8.30 -2.62 3.22
N ILE A 449 -7.94 -2.11 2.05
CA ILE A 449 -7.85 -2.89 0.83
C ILE A 449 -6.43 -3.41 0.71
N LEU A 450 -6.28 -4.70 0.42
CA LEU A 450 -5.03 -5.34 0.04
C LEU A 450 -5.04 -5.64 -1.45
N ALA A 451 -3.88 -5.49 -2.10
CA ALA A 451 -3.61 -6.06 -3.40
C ALA A 451 -2.29 -6.83 -3.36
N TRP A 452 -2.21 -7.92 -4.10
CA TRP A 452 -1.00 -8.75 -4.17
C TRP A 452 -0.87 -9.36 -5.54
N GLN A 453 0.35 -9.73 -5.86
CA GLN A 453 0.69 -10.53 -7.03
C GLN A 453 0.64 -12.01 -6.65
N ALA A 454 0.01 -12.84 -7.49
CA ALA A 454 -0.05 -14.28 -7.29
C ALA A 454 0.32 -15.05 -8.55
N ASN A 455 0.93 -16.23 -8.37
CA ASN A 455 1.41 -17.08 -9.44
C ASN A 455 1.12 -18.56 -9.11
N ALA A 456 0.46 -19.24 -10.04
CA ALA A 456 0.14 -20.69 -9.95
C ALA A 456 1.04 -21.57 -10.84
N GLY A 457 2.25 -21.06 -11.22
CA GLY A 457 3.18 -21.73 -12.14
C GLY A 457 3.03 -21.30 -13.60
N GLY A 458 2.22 -20.27 -13.86
CA GLY A 458 2.09 -19.54 -15.13
C GLY A 458 2.43 -18.06 -14.98
N PRO A 459 1.92 -17.17 -15.82
CA PRO A 459 1.98 -15.74 -15.62
C PRO A 459 1.41 -15.33 -14.25
N SER A 460 1.88 -14.22 -13.75
CA SER A 460 1.39 -13.65 -12.49
C SER A 460 0.16 -12.78 -12.74
N ASP A 461 -0.83 -12.89 -11.87
CA ASP A 461 -2.03 -12.05 -11.86
C ASP A 461 -2.06 -11.18 -10.60
N ILE A 462 -2.90 -10.14 -10.60
CA ILE A 462 -3.12 -9.27 -9.44
C ILE A 462 -4.50 -9.53 -8.85
N PHE A 463 -4.49 -9.85 -7.57
CA PHE A 463 -5.68 -10.06 -6.77
C PHE A 463 -5.86 -8.98 -5.72
N GLY A 464 -7.08 -8.84 -5.22
CA GLY A 464 -7.42 -7.94 -4.15
C GLY A 464 -8.39 -8.52 -3.15
N ALA A 465 -8.31 -8.04 -1.91
CA ALA A 465 -9.25 -8.34 -0.85
C ALA A 465 -9.52 -7.10 0.00
N ARG A 466 -10.72 -7.02 0.55
CA ARG A 466 -11.08 -6.05 1.56
C ARG A 466 -11.02 -6.72 2.93
N ILE A 467 -10.29 -6.13 3.86
CA ILE A 467 -10.16 -6.57 5.25
C ILE A 467 -10.83 -5.53 6.12
N ASN A 468 -11.94 -5.88 6.74
CA ASN A 468 -12.67 -4.97 7.61
C ASN A 468 -12.06 -4.95 9.02
N SER A 469 -12.30 -3.87 9.75
CA SER A 469 -11.75 -3.67 11.10
C SER A 469 -12.26 -4.67 12.14
N ASP A 470 -13.39 -5.33 11.88
CA ASP A 470 -13.97 -6.39 12.70
C ASP A 470 -13.42 -7.79 12.39
N GLY A 471 -12.60 -7.94 11.35
CA GLY A 471 -12.01 -9.21 10.91
C GLY A 471 -12.79 -9.90 9.81
N THR A 472 -13.88 -9.34 9.33
CA THR A 472 -14.57 -9.88 8.15
C THR A 472 -13.79 -9.58 6.88
N VAL A 473 -13.85 -10.49 5.91
CA VAL A 473 -13.23 -10.36 4.58
C VAL A 473 -14.32 -10.12 3.55
N GLY A 474 -14.00 -9.31 2.55
CA GLY A 474 -14.94 -8.98 1.47
C GLY A 474 -15.74 -7.72 1.76
N ASN A 475 -16.70 -7.45 0.92
CA ASN A 475 -17.55 -6.29 1.13
C ASN A 475 -18.37 -6.48 2.41
N PRO A 476 -18.49 -5.43 3.24
CA PRO A 476 -19.41 -5.50 4.36
C PRO A 476 -20.78 -5.84 3.81
N ALA A 477 -21.54 -6.65 4.55
CA ALA A 477 -22.94 -6.84 4.23
C ALA A 477 -23.59 -5.45 4.05
N PRO A 478 -24.39 -5.23 3.01
CA PRO A 478 -25.10 -3.98 2.87
C PRO A 478 -25.76 -3.66 4.20
N SER A 479 -25.39 -2.55 4.81
CA SER A 479 -26.07 -2.14 6.04
C SER A 479 -27.52 -1.92 5.69
N CYS A 480 -28.41 -2.65 6.34
CA CYS A 480 -29.85 -2.45 6.17
C CYS A 480 -30.26 -1.18 6.95
N ILE A 481 -29.67 -0.03 6.54
CA ILE A 481 -29.90 1.26 7.23
C ILE A 481 -31.35 1.66 7.30
N ALA A 482 -32.16 1.10 6.41
CA ALA A 482 -33.60 1.32 6.33
C ALA A 482 -34.42 0.35 7.21
N ASP A 483 -33.79 -0.66 7.81
CA ASP A 483 -34.38 -1.52 8.85
C ASP A 483 -34.24 -0.81 10.21
N LEU A 484 -35.18 0.08 10.48
CA LEU A 484 -35.13 0.99 11.62
C LEU A 484 -35.53 0.31 12.94
N ASN A 485 -36.19 -0.84 12.87
CA ASN A 485 -36.57 -1.64 14.03
C ASN A 485 -35.64 -2.84 14.28
N ASN A 486 -34.68 -3.10 13.35
CA ASN A 486 -33.70 -4.19 13.39
C ASN A 486 -34.34 -5.60 13.43
N ASP A 487 -35.48 -5.80 12.71
CA ASP A 487 -36.13 -7.11 12.61
C ASP A 487 -35.65 -7.94 11.40
N GLY A 488 -34.73 -7.41 10.59
CA GLY A 488 -34.16 -8.05 9.41
C GLY A 488 -34.96 -7.85 8.12
N VAL A 489 -36.02 -7.02 8.14
CA VAL A 489 -36.88 -6.77 6.97
C VAL A 489 -37.28 -5.30 6.89
N VAL A 490 -36.93 -4.62 5.81
CA VAL A 490 -37.44 -3.27 5.56
C VAL A 490 -38.90 -3.35 5.06
N ASN A 491 -39.82 -2.85 5.84
CA ASN A 491 -41.26 -2.98 5.58
C ASN A 491 -42.07 -1.78 6.13
N GLY A 492 -43.39 -1.95 6.26
CA GLY A 492 -44.27 -0.90 6.76
C GLY A 492 -44.01 -0.46 8.19
N ALA A 493 -43.36 -1.28 9.03
CA ALA A 493 -42.97 -0.90 10.39
C ALA A 493 -41.86 0.16 10.36
N ASP A 494 -40.86 -0.02 9.51
CA ASP A 494 -39.74 0.92 9.33
C ASP A 494 -40.22 2.23 8.71
N LEU A 495 -41.11 2.13 7.73
CA LEU A 495 -41.75 3.30 7.15
C LEU A 495 -42.51 4.09 8.23
N GLY A 496 -43.19 3.41 9.14
CA GLY A 496 -43.85 4.05 10.26
C GLY A 496 -42.91 4.81 11.19
N ILE A 497 -41.71 4.22 11.47
CA ILE A 497 -40.69 4.86 12.29
C ILE A 497 -40.11 6.10 11.56
N LEU A 498 -39.78 5.99 10.28
CA LEU A 498 -39.30 7.11 9.48
C LEU A 498 -40.30 8.27 9.45
N LEU A 499 -41.56 7.97 9.17
CA LEU A 499 -42.65 8.99 9.13
C LEU A 499 -42.87 9.63 10.50
N ALA A 500 -42.69 8.91 11.59
CA ALA A 500 -42.79 9.44 12.96
C ALA A 500 -41.64 10.42 13.30
N ALA A 501 -40.50 10.30 12.63
CA ALA A 501 -39.34 11.16 12.80
C ALA A 501 -39.25 12.31 11.79
N TRP A 502 -40.28 12.51 10.96
CA TRP A 502 -40.25 13.45 9.84
C TRP A 502 -39.98 14.89 10.26
N GLY A 503 -39.02 15.55 9.60
CA GLY A 503 -38.61 16.93 9.85
C GLY A 503 -37.20 17.10 10.33
N PRO A 504 -36.80 18.29 10.81
CA PRO A 504 -35.45 18.56 11.29
C PRO A 504 -35.06 17.66 12.47
N CYS A 505 -33.85 17.11 12.43
CA CYS A 505 -33.34 16.29 13.49
C CYS A 505 -33.14 17.07 14.80
N SER A 506 -33.71 16.58 15.90
CA SER A 506 -33.61 17.20 17.23
C SER A 506 -32.59 16.51 18.13
N ALA A 507 -32.02 15.38 17.70
CA ALA A 507 -31.04 14.57 18.44
C ALA A 507 -30.04 13.91 17.49
N THR A 508 -28.90 13.53 18.02
CA THR A 508 -27.88 12.73 17.32
C THR A 508 -27.61 11.46 18.12
N PRO A 509 -27.78 10.24 17.54
CA PRO A 509 -28.24 9.99 16.17
C PRO A 509 -29.72 10.29 15.94
N CYS A 510 -30.07 10.69 14.72
CA CYS A 510 -31.43 10.98 14.29
C CYS A 510 -32.03 9.74 13.62
N THR A 511 -32.98 9.10 14.27
CA THR A 511 -33.68 7.93 13.72
C THR A 511 -34.47 8.33 12.46
N GLY A 512 -34.19 7.68 11.33
CA GLY A 512 -34.85 7.95 10.06
C GLY A 512 -34.14 8.92 9.12
N ASP A 513 -33.09 9.65 9.57
CA ASP A 513 -32.18 10.41 8.73
C ASP A 513 -31.14 9.44 8.12
N LEU A 514 -31.50 8.85 6.99
CA LEU A 514 -30.75 7.78 6.34
C LEU A 514 -29.60 8.30 5.49
N ASN A 515 -29.66 9.58 5.09
CA ASN A 515 -28.62 10.24 4.31
C ASN A 515 -27.66 11.10 5.16
N ASN A 516 -27.98 11.30 6.46
CA ASN A 516 -27.24 12.10 7.44
C ASN A 516 -27.11 13.59 7.04
N ASP A 517 -28.17 14.18 6.45
CA ASP A 517 -28.19 15.60 6.11
C ASP A 517 -28.78 16.50 7.22
N GLY A 518 -29.29 15.88 8.29
CA GLY A 518 -29.88 16.54 9.46
C GLY A 518 -31.38 16.76 9.38
N VAL A 519 -32.07 16.23 8.35
CA VAL A 519 -33.50 16.34 8.14
C VAL A 519 -34.08 15.02 7.67
N VAL A 520 -35.10 14.48 8.31
CA VAL A 520 -35.85 13.32 7.79
C VAL A 520 -36.87 13.81 6.78
N ASP A 521 -36.67 13.50 5.49
CA ASP A 521 -37.54 13.98 4.41
C ASP A 521 -37.77 12.97 3.27
N GLY A 522 -38.14 13.47 2.08
CA GLY A 522 -38.38 12.63 0.90
C GLY A 522 -37.14 11.91 0.37
N ALA A 523 -35.92 12.38 0.66
CA ALA A 523 -34.68 11.71 0.28
C ALA A 523 -34.52 10.42 1.09
N ASP A 524 -34.75 10.48 2.41
CA ASP A 524 -34.69 9.31 3.30
C ASP A 524 -35.79 8.30 2.97
N LEU A 525 -36.98 8.78 2.69
CA LEU A 525 -38.07 7.92 2.22
C LEU A 525 -37.68 7.19 0.92
N GLY A 526 -36.99 7.87 0.00
CA GLY A 526 -36.47 7.27 -1.22
C GLY A 526 -35.47 6.15 -0.94
N ILE A 527 -34.55 6.35 0.02
CA ILE A 527 -33.60 5.35 0.46
C ILE A 527 -34.34 4.15 1.07
N LEU A 528 -35.28 4.36 1.98
CA LEU A 528 -36.04 3.29 2.60
C LEU A 528 -36.84 2.47 1.56
N LEU A 529 -37.51 3.11 0.64
CA LEU A 529 -38.28 2.42 -0.40
C LEU A 529 -37.39 1.65 -1.39
N SER A 530 -36.15 2.12 -1.63
CA SER A 530 -35.19 1.41 -2.48
C SER A 530 -34.64 0.12 -1.82
N ALA A 531 -34.68 0.06 -0.50
CA ALA A 531 -34.22 -1.08 0.31
C ALA A 531 -35.35 -2.03 0.73
N TRP A 532 -36.58 -1.85 0.23
CA TRP A 532 -37.77 -2.60 0.65
C TRP A 532 -37.63 -4.11 0.47
N GLY A 533 -37.85 -4.88 1.51
CA GLY A 533 -37.76 -6.34 1.54
C GLY A 533 -36.81 -6.87 2.60
N ASN A 534 -36.42 -8.13 2.45
CA ASN A 534 -35.47 -8.75 3.39
C ASN A 534 -34.12 -8.03 3.35
N CYS A 535 -33.58 -7.76 4.52
CA CYS A 535 -32.20 -7.30 4.63
C CYS A 535 -31.25 -8.36 4.05
N PRO A 536 -30.20 -7.97 3.32
CA PRO A 536 -29.18 -8.92 2.87
C PRO A 536 -28.55 -9.63 4.07
N ALA A 537 -28.41 -10.95 3.98
CA ALA A 537 -27.80 -11.80 5.00
C ALA A 537 -26.27 -11.63 5.04
#